data_217df50755a541435805207a376b9b17
#
_entry.id   217df50755a541435805207a376b9b17
#
_cell.length_a   1.000
_cell.length_b   1.000
_cell.length_c   1.000
_cell.angle_alpha   90.00
_cell.angle_beta   90.00
_cell.angle_gamma   90.00
#
_symmetry.space_group_name_H-M   'P 1'
#
loop_
_entity.id
_entity.type
_entity.pdbx_description
1 polymer ?
#
loop_
_entity_poly.entity_id
_entity_poly.type
_entity_poly.pdbx_seq_one_letter_code
_entity_poly.pdbx_strand_id
1 'polypeptide(L)'
;DGMLTPEQSVTLYRDNGYHFMCFSEHDIFTDFREQFNTETFIILPAVESSVILYRAKGTNERYKVHHLHGILGTQAMQDAAPLGTYGHMQYIPPMKFFGEWTGAQAAQEAADMLRDHGCVTTYNHPIWSRVTEEEFIHTEGISALEIFNYNTVQESNTGYDVTYWDRMLRMGRRVNAFASDDNHNEGLFEDSCGGWI
;
A
#
# COMPACT_ATOMS: atom_id res chain seq x y z
N ASP A 1 3.46 11.34 3.61
CA ASP A 1 4.87 11.68 3.41
C ASP A 1 5.16 12.38 2.08
N GLY A 2 4.15 12.64 1.25
CA GLY A 2 4.26 13.48 0.07
C GLY A 2 4.45 14.97 0.38
N MET A 3 4.72 15.77 -0.65
CA MET A 3 4.99 17.20 -0.52
C MET A 3 3.73 18.06 -0.44
N LEU A 4 2.56 17.54 -0.81
CA LEU A 4 1.30 18.25 -0.69
C LEU A 4 0.69 18.09 0.71
N THR A 5 -0.02 19.15 1.16
CA THR A 5 -0.87 18.98 2.34
C THR A 5 -2.08 18.08 2.01
N PRO A 6 -2.75 17.49 3.01
CA PRO A 6 -3.96 16.70 2.77
C PRO A 6 -5.04 17.47 1.99
N GLU A 7 -5.24 18.75 2.25
CA GLU A 7 -6.18 19.62 1.53
C GLU A 7 -5.80 19.80 0.06
N GLN A 8 -4.51 19.97 -0.22
CA GLN A 8 -4.00 20.10 -1.58
C GLN A 8 -4.17 18.80 -2.35
N SER A 9 -3.87 17.65 -1.73
CA SER A 9 -4.05 16.34 -2.33
C SER A 9 -5.51 16.06 -2.65
N VAL A 10 -6.43 16.27 -1.71
CA VAL A 10 -7.87 16.11 -1.93
C VAL A 10 -8.37 17.02 -3.06
N THR A 11 -7.93 18.25 -3.10
CA THR A 11 -8.30 19.19 -4.15
C THR A 11 -7.82 18.72 -5.52
N LEU A 12 -6.55 18.27 -5.61
CA LEU A 12 -5.95 17.75 -6.82
C LEU A 12 -6.78 16.60 -7.40
N TYR A 13 -7.03 15.57 -6.60
CA TYR A 13 -7.73 14.37 -7.07
C TYR A 13 -9.19 14.63 -7.38
N ARG A 14 -9.92 15.34 -6.54
CA ARG A 14 -11.33 15.69 -6.77
C ARG A 14 -11.49 16.51 -8.05
N ASP A 15 -10.64 17.52 -8.27
CA ASP A 15 -10.73 18.40 -9.43
C ASP A 15 -10.33 17.71 -10.73
N ASN A 16 -9.62 16.57 -10.65
CA ASN A 16 -9.32 15.68 -11.76
C ASN A 16 -10.33 14.53 -11.94
N GLY A 17 -11.47 14.57 -11.24
CA GLY A 17 -12.60 13.67 -11.48
C GLY A 17 -12.59 12.37 -10.69
N TYR A 18 -11.71 12.22 -9.70
CA TYR A 18 -11.75 11.10 -8.78
C TYR A 18 -12.92 11.24 -7.80
N HIS A 19 -13.48 10.11 -7.37
CA HIS A 19 -14.60 10.05 -6.44
C HIS A 19 -14.19 9.53 -5.06
N PHE A 20 -13.00 9.00 -4.94
CA PHE A 20 -12.41 8.60 -3.67
C PHE A 20 -10.88 8.73 -3.71
N MET A 21 -10.29 8.76 -2.53
CA MET A 21 -8.85 8.79 -2.34
C MET A 21 -8.48 7.98 -1.11
N CYS A 22 -7.35 7.26 -1.19
CA CYS A 22 -6.75 6.56 -0.08
C CYS A 22 -5.54 7.35 0.41
N PHE A 23 -5.55 7.77 1.67
CA PHE A 23 -4.33 8.26 2.32
C PHE A 23 -3.64 7.07 2.98
N SER A 24 -2.49 6.68 2.42
CA SER A 24 -1.70 5.53 2.86
C SER A 24 -0.24 5.91 3.11
N GLU A 25 -0.04 6.77 4.09
CA GLU A 25 1.30 7.21 4.49
C GLU A 25 2.19 6.03 4.89
N HIS A 26 3.48 6.11 4.61
CA HIS A 26 4.43 5.07 5.03
C HIS A 26 4.44 4.91 6.55
N ASP A 27 4.03 3.73 7.00
CA ASP A 27 4.09 3.31 8.41
C ASP A 27 3.32 4.23 9.39
N ILE A 28 2.37 5.04 8.89
CA ILE A 28 1.48 5.86 9.70
C ILE A 28 0.05 5.70 9.20
N PHE A 29 -0.83 5.17 10.05
CA PHE A 29 -2.25 5.09 9.72
C PHE A 29 -2.90 6.46 9.80
N THR A 30 -3.61 6.87 8.74
CA THR A 30 -4.28 8.17 8.66
C THR A 30 -5.78 8.01 8.41
N ASP A 31 -6.56 8.86 9.05
CA ASP A 31 -8.01 8.94 8.85
C ASP A 31 -8.46 10.41 8.76
N PHE A 32 -8.69 10.86 7.55
CA PHE A 32 -9.13 12.22 7.25
C PHE A 32 -10.61 12.31 6.87
N ARG A 33 -11.43 11.28 7.16
CA ARG A 33 -12.85 11.24 6.78
C ARG A 33 -13.65 12.40 7.33
N GLU A 34 -13.45 12.77 8.58
CA GLU A 34 -14.18 13.89 9.20
C GLU A 34 -13.92 15.22 8.52
N GLN A 35 -12.73 15.38 7.92
CA GLN A 35 -12.30 16.64 7.31
C GLN A 35 -12.73 16.75 5.85
N PHE A 36 -12.71 15.63 5.09
CA PHE A 36 -12.79 15.69 3.63
C PHE A 36 -13.88 14.86 2.99
N ASN A 37 -14.60 13.99 3.71
CA ASN A 37 -15.73 13.27 3.12
C ASN A 37 -16.85 14.23 2.70
N THR A 38 -17.36 14.00 1.49
CA THR A 38 -18.54 14.68 0.95
C THR A 38 -19.49 13.63 0.37
N GLU A 39 -20.63 14.07 -0.16
CA GLU A 39 -21.57 13.18 -0.86
C GLU A 39 -20.98 12.57 -2.15
N THR A 40 -19.96 13.21 -2.72
CA THR A 40 -19.40 12.82 -4.03
C THR A 40 -17.91 12.48 -3.98
N PHE A 41 -17.26 12.63 -2.82
CA PHE A 41 -15.85 12.28 -2.65
C PHE A 41 -15.60 11.61 -1.30
N ILE A 42 -14.97 10.43 -1.31
CA ILE A 42 -14.79 9.58 -0.13
C ILE A 42 -13.30 9.43 0.18
N ILE A 43 -12.93 9.56 1.45
CA ILE A 43 -11.60 9.23 1.96
C ILE A 43 -11.61 7.80 2.50
N LEU A 44 -10.63 7.03 2.08
CA LEU A 44 -10.34 5.70 2.62
C LEU A 44 -9.17 5.82 3.60
N PRO A 45 -9.40 5.61 4.91
CA PRO A 45 -8.32 5.59 5.89
C PRO A 45 -7.40 4.41 5.66
N ALA A 46 -6.09 4.63 5.71
CA ALA A 46 -5.14 3.57 5.45
C ALA A 46 -3.74 3.85 6.01
N VAL A 47 -2.88 2.86 5.82
CA VAL A 47 -1.43 2.91 5.99
C VAL A 47 -0.78 2.12 4.85
N GLU A 48 0.40 2.52 4.41
CA GLU A 48 1.29 1.64 3.68
C GLU A 48 2.35 1.10 4.64
N SER A 49 2.22 -0.16 5.01
CA SER A 49 3.12 -0.85 5.96
C SER A 49 4.34 -1.39 5.25
N SER A 50 5.52 -1.20 5.85
CA SER A 50 6.81 -1.54 5.25
C SER A 50 7.48 -2.74 5.93
N VAL A 51 8.02 -3.66 5.12
CA VAL A 51 8.94 -4.72 5.52
C VAL A 51 10.23 -4.55 4.73
N ILE A 52 11.33 -4.22 5.37
CA ILE A 52 12.52 -3.73 4.67
C ILE A 52 13.74 -4.62 4.95
N LEU A 53 14.36 -5.11 3.89
CA LEU A 53 15.72 -5.65 3.93
C LEU A 53 16.72 -4.57 3.55
N TYR A 54 17.60 -4.24 4.47
CA TYR A 54 18.71 -3.33 4.23
C TYR A 54 19.96 -4.07 3.75
N ARG A 55 20.79 -3.44 2.90
CA ARG A 55 22.05 -4.04 2.41
C ARG A 55 23.05 -4.35 3.53
N ALA A 56 23.12 -3.48 4.53
CA ALA A 56 23.98 -3.68 5.67
C ALA A 56 23.41 -3.00 6.92
N LYS A 57 23.78 -3.52 8.09
CA LYS A 57 23.44 -2.89 9.38
C LYS A 57 24.08 -1.50 9.48
N GLY A 58 23.25 -0.52 9.86
CA GLY A 58 23.70 0.87 10.00
C GLY A 58 23.67 1.70 8.72
N THR A 59 23.16 1.15 7.62
CA THR A 59 22.87 1.89 6.39
C THR A 59 21.37 2.11 6.24
N ASN A 60 20.99 3.11 5.44
CA ASN A 60 19.60 3.33 5.01
C ASN A 60 19.36 2.82 3.58
N GLU A 61 20.30 2.03 3.03
CA GLU A 61 20.18 1.51 1.68
C GLU A 61 19.24 0.32 1.66
N ARG A 62 18.01 0.54 1.18
CA ARG A 62 16.99 -0.50 1.00
C ARG A 62 17.41 -1.43 -0.14
N TYR A 63 17.44 -2.73 0.12
CA TYR A 63 17.74 -3.74 -0.90
C TYR A 63 16.48 -4.37 -1.48
N LYS A 64 15.57 -4.79 -0.61
CA LYS A 64 14.22 -5.27 -0.95
C LYS A 64 13.20 -4.68 0.03
N VAL A 65 11.97 -4.59 -0.41
CA VAL A 65 10.89 -4.15 0.45
C VAL A 65 9.60 -4.90 0.11
N HIS A 66 8.78 -5.21 1.12
CA HIS A 66 7.35 -5.45 0.88
C HIS A 66 6.60 -4.21 1.34
N HIS A 67 5.73 -3.70 0.49
CA HIS A 67 4.73 -2.71 0.86
C HIS A 67 3.34 -3.31 0.76
N LEU A 68 2.58 -3.17 1.84
CA LEU A 68 1.20 -3.62 1.91
C LEU A 68 0.32 -2.49 2.41
N HIS A 69 -0.79 -2.22 1.74
CA HIS A 69 -1.79 -1.33 2.32
C HIS A 69 -2.61 -2.08 3.38
N GLY A 70 -2.85 -1.38 4.48
CA GLY A 70 -3.92 -1.68 5.42
C GLY A 70 -5.00 -0.60 5.29
N ILE A 71 -6.02 -0.86 4.48
CA ILE A 71 -7.16 0.04 4.28
C ILE A 71 -8.22 -0.32 5.31
N LEU A 72 -8.76 0.65 6.05
CA LEU A 72 -9.80 0.39 7.05
C LEU A 72 -10.97 -0.39 6.44
N GLY A 73 -11.25 -1.54 7.01
CA GLY A 73 -12.28 -2.45 6.53
C GLY A 73 -13.72 -2.00 6.86
N THR A 74 -14.67 -2.85 6.51
CA THR A 74 -16.08 -2.64 6.85
C THR A 74 -16.28 -2.62 8.37
N GLN A 75 -17.41 -2.08 8.84
CA GLN A 75 -17.73 -2.08 10.29
C GLN A 75 -17.66 -3.49 10.89
N ALA A 76 -18.14 -4.51 10.17
CA ALA A 76 -18.05 -5.89 10.63
C ALA A 76 -16.60 -6.40 10.79
N MET A 77 -15.68 -5.97 9.93
CA MET A 77 -14.27 -6.31 10.07
C MET A 77 -13.64 -5.57 11.26
N GLN A 78 -14.00 -4.31 11.44
CA GLN A 78 -13.53 -3.50 12.58
C GLN A 78 -14.00 -4.08 13.92
N ASP A 79 -15.28 -4.46 14.00
CA ASP A 79 -15.87 -5.06 15.20
C ASP A 79 -15.27 -6.43 15.52
N ALA A 80 -14.81 -7.17 14.50
CA ALA A 80 -14.19 -8.48 14.63
C ALA A 80 -12.66 -8.43 14.83
N ALA A 81 -12.04 -7.25 14.76
CA ALA A 81 -10.59 -7.08 14.82
C ALA A 81 -10.03 -7.47 16.21
N PRO A 82 -9.21 -8.54 16.31
CA PRO A 82 -8.74 -9.03 17.61
C PRO A 82 -7.82 -8.04 18.33
N LEU A 83 -7.13 -7.17 17.58
CA LEU A 83 -6.24 -6.15 18.14
C LEU A 83 -6.87 -4.74 18.18
N GLY A 84 -8.14 -4.61 17.76
CA GLY A 84 -8.79 -3.31 17.57
C GLY A 84 -8.26 -2.58 16.32
N THR A 85 -8.93 -1.51 15.91
CA THR A 85 -8.54 -0.71 14.74
C THR A 85 -7.42 0.28 15.07
N TYR A 86 -6.67 0.66 14.05
CA TYR A 86 -5.68 1.75 14.19
C TYR A 86 -6.35 3.10 14.43
N GLY A 87 -5.71 3.95 15.20
CA GLY A 87 -6.09 5.36 15.38
C GLY A 87 -5.46 6.29 14.36
N HIS A 88 -6.08 7.45 14.15
CA HIS A 88 -5.51 8.50 13.30
C HIS A 88 -4.11 8.90 13.76
N MET A 89 -3.16 9.05 12.81
CA MET A 89 -1.73 9.34 13.03
C MET A 89 -1.01 8.29 13.88
N GLN A 90 -1.54 7.07 13.95
CA GLN A 90 -0.85 5.99 14.65
C GLN A 90 0.34 5.48 13.85
N TYR A 91 1.52 5.52 14.47
CA TYR A 91 2.73 4.94 13.91
C TYR A 91 2.73 3.42 14.05
N ILE A 92 3.03 2.73 12.94
CA ILE A 92 3.13 1.28 12.83
C ILE A 92 4.58 0.94 12.48
N PRO A 93 5.38 0.45 13.44
CA PRO A 93 6.81 0.24 13.19
C PRO A 93 7.06 -0.72 12.02
N PRO A 94 7.88 -0.34 11.03
CA PRO A 94 8.25 -1.24 9.94
C PRO A 94 9.07 -2.42 10.44
N MET A 95 8.89 -3.59 9.82
CA MET A 95 9.76 -4.74 10.05
C MET A 95 11.09 -4.54 9.32
N LYS A 96 12.22 -4.66 10.04
CA LYS A 96 13.56 -4.36 9.50
C LYS A 96 14.47 -5.58 9.59
N PHE A 97 15.07 -5.94 8.46
CA PHE A 97 16.01 -7.04 8.31
C PHE A 97 17.39 -6.53 7.89
N PHE A 98 18.44 -7.18 8.39
CA PHE A 98 19.84 -6.83 8.12
C PHE A 98 20.65 -8.12 7.90
N GLY A 99 20.73 -8.54 6.64
CA GLY A 99 21.41 -9.79 6.27
C GLY A 99 20.43 -10.92 6.00
N GLU A 100 19.99 -11.66 7.01
CA GLU A 100 19.00 -12.71 6.83
C GLU A 100 17.64 -12.12 6.44
N TRP A 101 16.99 -12.73 5.46
CA TRP A 101 15.74 -12.29 4.91
C TRP A 101 14.71 -13.42 4.86
N THR A 102 13.65 -13.28 5.62
CA THR A 102 12.53 -14.24 5.67
C THR A 102 11.36 -13.76 4.82
N GLY A 103 11.64 -13.29 3.59
CA GLY A 103 10.74 -12.52 2.74
C GLY A 103 9.29 -12.97 2.73
N ALA A 104 9.02 -14.24 2.35
CA ALA A 104 7.65 -14.76 2.28
C ALA A 104 6.95 -14.77 3.66
N GLN A 105 7.66 -15.17 4.71
CA GLN A 105 7.11 -15.17 6.06
C GLN A 105 6.83 -13.76 6.55
N ALA A 106 7.75 -12.82 6.32
CA ALA A 106 7.59 -11.44 6.75
C ALA A 106 6.45 -10.71 6.00
N ALA A 107 6.24 -11.01 4.71
CA ALA A 107 5.08 -10.52 3.97
C ALA A 107 3.77 -11.06 4.58
N GLN A 108 3.73 -12.34 4.96
CA GLN A 108 2.56 -12.94 5.61
C GLN A 108 2.29 -12.32 6.98
N GLU A 109 3.33 -12.16 7.80
CA GLU A 109 3.20 -11.51 9.12
C GLU A 109 2.67 -10.08 9.02
N ALA A 110 3.12 -9.31 8.02
CA ALA A 110 2.59 -7.97 7.76
C ALA A 110 1.12 -8.00 7.34
N ALA A 111 0.74 -8.90 6.44
CA ALA A 111 -0.64 -9.06 6.01
C ALA A 111 -1.57 -9.46 7.18
N ASP A 112 -1.13 -10.39 8.02
CA ASP A 112 -1.90 -10.85 9.17
C ASP A 112 -2.05 -9.74 10.21
N MET A 113 -0.98 -9.00 10.51
CA MET A 113 -1.03 -7.86 11.43
C MET A 113 -2.06 -6.80 10.99
N LEU A 114 -2.06 -6.43 9.70
CA LEU A 114 -3.01 -5.46 9.17
C LEU A 114 -4.46 -5.98 9.27
N ARG A 115 -4.69 -7.26 8.98
CA ARG A 115 -6.01 -7.89 9.09
C ARG A 115 -6.49 -7.99 10.53
N ASP A 116 -5.58 -8.29 11.46
CA ASP A 116 -5.88 -8.36 12.89
C ASP A 116 -6.27 -6.99 13.46
N HIS A 117 -5.93 -5.91 12.75
CA HIS A 117 -6.42 -4.56 13.02
C HIS A 117 -7.65 -4.15 12.19
N GLY A 118 -8.35 -5.12 11.59
CA GLY A 118 -9.60 -4.88 10.88
C GLY A 118 -9.45 -4.24 9.50
N CYS A 119 -8.26 -4.34 8.89
CA CYS A 119 -8.00 -3.78 7.57
C CYS A 119 -8.29 -4.78 6.45
N VAL A 120 -8.70 -4.25 5.30
CA VAL A 120 -8.55 -4.89 4.00
C VAL A 120 -7.10 -4.69 3.56
N THR A 121 -6.42 -5.76 3.18
CA THR A 121 -5.01 -5.68 2.77
C THR A 121 -4.84 -5.81 1.27
N THR A 122 -3.91 -5.04 0.71
CA THR A 122 -3.43 -5.18 -0.66
C THR A 122 -1.92 -5.35 -0.67
N TYR A 123 -1.39 -5.89 -1.76
CA TYR A 123 0.04 -5.99 -1.97
C TYR A 123 0.47 -5.05 -3.10
N ASN A 124 1.52 -4.25 -2.86
CA ASN A 124 1.87 -3.13 -3.72
C ASN A 124 3.15 -3.40 -4.53
N HIS A 125 3.20 -2.92 -5.75
CA HIS A 125 4.34 -2.76 -6.70
C HIS A 125 5.51 -3.76 -6.52
N PRO A 126 5.31 -5.09 -6.61
CA PRO A 126 6.35 -6.09 -6.31
C PRO A 126 7.60 -6.00 -7.20
N ILE A 127 7.50 -5.56 -8.46
CA ILE A 127 8.67 -5.36 -9.34
C ILE A 127 9.56 -4.25 -8.80
N TRP A 128 9.01 -3.08 -8.50
CA TRP A 128 9.76 -1.97 -7.91
C TRP A 128 10.40 -2.38 -6.57
N SER A 129 9.70 -3.15 -5.79
CA SER A 129 10.12 -3.68 -4.49
C SER A 129 11.29 -4.66 -4.57
N ARG A 130 11.65 -5.13 -5.76
CA ARG A 130 12.76 -6.06 -6.02
C ARG A 130 12.62 -7.41 -5.31
N VAL A 131 11.43 -7.76 -4.89
CA VAL A 131 11.12 -9.08 -4.32
C VAL A 131 11.02 -10.12 -5.43
N THR A 132 11.37 -11.36 -5.12
CA THR A 132 11.11 -12.47 -6.03
C THR A 132 9.66 -12.92 -5.92
N GLU A 133 9.20 -13.65 -6.93
CA GLU A 133 7.84 -14.18 -6.93
C GLU A 133 7.54 -15.02 -5.70
N GLU A 134 8.46 -15.90 -5.32
CA GLU A 134 8.33 -16.81 -4.17
C GLU A 134 8.24 -16.05 -2.83
N GLU A 135 8.72 -14.82 -2.78
CA GLU A 135 8.69 -14.02 -1.56
C GLU A 135 7.33 -13.38 -1.28
N PHE A 136 6.40 -13.37 -2.25
CA PHE A 136 5.09 -12.73 -2.02
C PHE A 136 3.88 -13.46 -2.63
N ILE A 137 4.05 -14.21 -3.73
CA ILE A 137 2.92 -14.73 -4.52
C ILE A 137 1.98 -15.64 -3.72
N HIS A 138 2.47 -16.23 -2.64
CA HIS A 138 1.71 -17.09 -1.74
C HIS A 138 1.13 -16.35 -0.51
N THR A 139 1.38 -15.05 -0.34
CA THR A 139 0.85 -14.28 0.80
C THR A 139 -0.67 -14.37 0.82
N GLU A 140 -1.21 -14.94 1.89
CA GLU A 140 -2.65 -15.13 2.05
C GLU A 140 -3.31 -13.90 2.68
N GLY A 141 -4.63 -13.78 2.47
CA GLY A 141 -5.42 -12.70 3.06
C GLY A 141 -5.31 -11.36 2.36
N ILE A 142 -4.51 -11.23 1.29
CA ILE A 142 -4.53 -10.05 0.44
C ILE A 142 -5.78 -10.06 -0.45
N SER A 143 -6.46 -8.93 -0.52
CA SER A 143 -7.70 -8.74 -1.30
C SER A 143 -7.42 -8.33 -2.74
N ALA A 144 -6.30 -7.64 -2.98
CA ALA A 144 -5.91 -7.17 -4.30
C ALA A 144 -4.39 -7.07 -4.43
N LEU A 145 -3.92 -7.15 -5.69
CA LEU A 145 -2.56 -6.84 -6.10
C LEU A 145 -2.56 -5.50 -6.84
N GLU A 146 -1.63 -4.63 -6.57
CA GLU A 146 -1.37 -3.45 -7.38
C GLU A 146 -0.75 -3.89 -8.71
N ILE A 147 -1.49 -3.70 -9.80
CA ILE A 147 -1.04 -4.09 -11.14
C ILE A 147 -0.49 -2.93 -11.95
N PHE A 148 -0.75 -1.72 -11.49
CA PHE A 148 -0.24 -0.49 -12.07
C PHE A 148 0.02 0.54 -10.96
N ASN A 149 1.26 1.05 -10.92
CA ASN A 149 1.69 2.09 -10.01
C ASN A 149 2.31 3.23 -10.83
N TYR A 150 1.66 4.40 -10.85
CA TYR A 150 2.06 5.48 -11.74
C TYR A 150 3.42 6.09 -11.36
N ASN A 151 3.68 6.29 -10.05
CA ASN A 151 4.97 6.79 -9.57
C ASN A 151 6.12 5.90 -10.05
N THR A 152 6.06 4.59 -9.81
CA THR A 152 7.14 3.67 -10.15
C THR A 152 7.28 3.45 -11.67
N VAL A 153 6.22 3.70 -12.46
CA VAL A 153 6.34 3.79 -13.93
C VAL A 153 7.20 5.00 -14.31
N GLN A 154 6.92 6.16 -13.74
CA GLN A 154 7.65 7.40 -14.04
C GLN A 154 9.09 7.35 -13.51
N GLU A 155 9.29 6.83 -12.29
CA GLU A 155 10.60 6.74 -11.66
C GLU A 155 11.55 5.79 -12.40
N SER A 156 11.10 4.59 -12.73
CA SER A 156 12.00 3.50 -13.16
C SER A 156 11.39 2.50 -14.15
N ASN A 157 10.19 2.75 -14.63
CA ASN A 157 9.42 1.85 -15.51
C ASN A 157 9.19 0.45 -14.91
N THR A 158 8.96 0.38 -13.59
CA THR A 158 8.75 -0.86 -12.83
C THR A 158 7.33 -1.00 -12.26
N GLY A 159 6.40 -0.18 -12.73
CA GLY A 159 5.04 -0.11 -12.19
C GLY A 159 4.00 -0.98 -12.92
N TYR A 160 4.41 -2.01 -13.67
CA TYR A 160 3.50 -2.90 -14.40
C TYR A 160 3.59 -4.33 -13.86
N ASP A 161 2.70 -4.69 -12.93
CA ASP A 161 2.71 -5.98 -12.22
C ASP A 161 1.61 -6.96 -12.70
N VAL A 162 0.99 -6.72 -13.84
CA VAL A 162 -0.10 -7.52 -14.43
C VAL A 162 0.29 -9.00 -14.56
N THR A 163 1.55 -9.30 -14.87
CA THR A 163 2.03 -10.69 -15.05
C THR A 163 1.91 -11.50 -13.76
N TYR A 164 2.18 -10.90 -12.61
CA TYR A 164 2.04 -11.56 -11.32
C TYR A 164 0.57 -11.78 -10.96
N TRP A 165 -0.30 -10.82 -11.27
CA TRP A 165 -1.73 -10.99 -11.06
C TRP A 165 -2.30 -12.13 -11.92
N ASP A 166 -1.99 -12.18 -13.23
CA ASP A 166 -2.38 -13.30 -14.11
C ASP A 166 -1.90 -14.64 -13.55
N ARG A 167 -0.68 -14.69 -13.03
CA ARG A 167 -0.13 -15.90 -12.43
C ARG A 167 -0.87 -16.31 -11.17
N MET A 168 -1.21 -15.39 -10.28
CA MET A 168 -2.04 -15.67 -9.11
C MET A 168 -3.39 -16.27 -9.52
N LEU A 169 -4.05 -15.69 -10.52
CA LEU A 169 -5.33 -16.21 -11.04
C LEU A 169 -5.17 -17.62 -11.61
N ARG A 170 -4.09 -17.90 -12.37
CA ARG A 170 -3.79 -19.27 -12.91
C ARG A 170 -3.52 -20.28 -11.80
N MET A 171 -3.03 -19.85 -10.65
CA MET A 171 -2.88 -20.69 -9.45
C MET A 171 -4.21 -20.94 -8.71
N GLY A 172 -5.33 -20.40 -9.22
CA GLY A 172 -6.65 -20.52 -8.61
C GLY A 172 -6.92 -19.55 -7.46
N ARG A 173 -6.06 -18.56 -7.27
CA ARG A 173 -6.22 -17.54 -6.22
C ARG A 173 -7.25 -16.49 -6.66
N ARG A 174 -8.17 -16.15 -5.76
CA ARG A 174 -9.11 -15.05 -5.98
C ARG A 174 -8.53 -13.77 -5.40
N VAL A 175 -7.84 -13.02 -6.23
CA VAL A 175 -7.25 -11.73 -5.89
C VAL A 175 -7.73 -10.69 -6.92
N ASN A 176 -8.19 -9.54 -6.43
CA ASN A 176 -8.55 -8.42 -7.29
C ASN A 176 -7.29 -7.70 -7.79
N ALA A 177 -7.48 -6.78 -8.72
CA ALA A 177 -6.43 -5.90 -9.20
C ALA A 177 -6.82 -4.45 -8.93
N PHE A 178 -5.84 -3.59 -8.71
CA PHE A 178 -6.05 -2.15 -8.62
C PHE A 178 -4.88 -1.39 -9.25
N ALA A 179 -5.12 -0.12 -9.54
CA ALA A 179 -4.12 0.84 -9.96
C ALA A 179 -4.04 1.96 -8.93
N SER A 180 -2.85 2.51 -8.73
CA SER A 180 -2.64 3.69 -7.89
C SER A 180 -1.61 4.64 -8.46
N ASP A 181 -1.54 5.82 -7.88
CA ASP A 181 -0.50 6.79 -8.21
C ASP A 181 0.76 6.62 -7.36
N ASP A 182 0.63 6.18 -6.11
CA ASP A 182 1.72 6.20 -5.12
C ASP A 182 2.38 7.59 -5.07
N ASN A 183 1.52 8.60 -4.98
CA ASN A 183 1.84 10.00 -5.19
C ASN A 183 2.67 10.58 -4.05
N HIS A 184 3.82 11.16 -4.35
CA HIS A 184 4.68 11.86 -3.40
C HIS A 184 4.82 13.35 -3.71
N ASN A 185 4.58 13.77 -4.95
CA ASN A 185 4.71 15.16 -5.43
C ASN A 185 6.07 15.79 -5.13
N GLU A 186 7.13 15.02 -5.24
CA GLU A 186 8.50 15.50 -4.99
C GLU A 186 9.05 16.43 -6.09
N GLY A 187 8.30 16.56 -7.19
CA GLY A 187 8.67 17.46 -8.30
C GLY A 187 9.79 16.94 -9.20
N LEU A 188 10.18 15.68 -9.06
CA LEU A 188 11.18 15.03 -9.92
C LEU A 188 10.57 14.57 -11.24
N PHE A 189 9.31 14.14 -11.20
CA PHE A 189 8.48 13.71 -12.33
C PHE A 189 7.00 13.84 -11.96
N GLU A 190 6.11 13.70 -12.96
CA GLU A 190 4.66 13.69 -12.69
C GLU A 190 4.26 12.33 -12.11
N ASP A 191 3.68 12.33 -10.92
CA ASP A 191 3.23 11.15 -10.20
C ASP A 191 1.76 11.24 -9.73
N SER A 192 0.98 12.12 -10.36
CA SER A 192 -0.41 12.39 -9.98
C SER A 192 -1.38 12.06 -11.10
N CYS A 193 -2.55 11.52 -10.75
CA CYS A 193 -3.70 11.33 -11.63
C CYS A 193 -3.45 10.39 -12.83
N GLY A 194 -2.52 9.44 -12.70
CA GLY A 194 -2.23 8.43 -13.71
C GLY A 194 -2.83 7.06 -13.43
N GLY A 195 -3.08 6.73 -12.16
CA GLY A 195 -3.70 5.48 -11.73
C GLY A 195 -5.22 5.58 -11.62
N TRP A 196 -5.95 4.81 -12.43
CA TRP A 196 -7.42 4.80 -12.47
C TRP A 196 -7.97 3.38 -12.27
N ILE A 197 -9.08 3.25 -11.54
CA ILE A 197 -9.83 2.01 -11.34
C ILE A 197 -11.31 2.24 -11.61
#